data_ebc70f9e9006d32bc3fb8d2d8ea52b14
#
_entry.id   ebc70f9e9006d32bc3fb8d2d8ea52b14
#
_cell.length_a   1.000
_cell.length_b   1.000
_cell.length_c   1.000
_cell.angle_alpha   90.00
_cell.angle_beta   90.00
_cell.angle_gamma   90.00
#
_symmetry.space_group_name_H-M   'P 1'
#
loop_
_entity.id
_entity.type
_entity.pdbx_description
1 polymer ?
#
loop_
_entity_poly.entity_id
_entity_poly.type
_entity_poly.pdbx_seq_one_letter_code
_entity_poly.pdbx_strand_id
1 'polypeptide(L)'
;ITLTAYDVRSKAIYINSKVNGFWQGWTQLQFANRFNDASPILTPNELLEWARIESRSGVFSLFARFANYQTQHTFAEGDIIGRLKPEYYPLSGGFPVNVHNFTNGQNYMLWINEEGYIRIYGIGSQTMFYDFYISVTYEI
;
A
#
# COMPACT_ATOMS: atom_id res chain seq x y z
N ILE A 1 -19.77 1.65 -32.75
CA ILE A 1 -18.38 2.01 -33.07
C ILE A 1 -17.69 2.49 -31.81
N THR A 2 -16.52 1.98 -31.57
CA THR A 2 -15.66 2.38 -30.45
C THR A 2 -14.30 2.79 -31.01
N LEU A 3 -13.82 3.94 -30.59
CA LEU A 3 -12.47 4.41 -30.87
C LEU A 3 -11.62 4.27 -29.63
N THR A 4 -10.36 3.91 -29.83
CA THR A 4 -9.35 3.81 -28.77
C THR A 4 -8.20 4.74 -29.09
N ALA A 5 -7.77 5.53 -28.12
CA ALA A 5 -6.59 6.38 -28.24
C ALA A 5 -5.62 6.09 -27.09
N TYR A 6 -4.34 6.06 -27.40
CA TYR A 6 -3.29 5.87 -26.42
C TYR A 6 -2.41 7.11 -26.34
N ASP A 7 -2.33 7.70 -25.15
CA ASP A 7 -1.43 8.82 -24.89
C ASP A 7 -0.07 8.28 -24.43
N VAL A 8 0.93 8.46 -25.26
CA VAL A 8 2.30 7.97 -24.98
C VAL A 8 2.93 8.66 -23.77
N ARG A 9 2.58 9.91 -23.51
CA ARG A 9 3.16 10.68 -22.40
C ARG A 9 2.62 10.23 -21.05
N SER A 10 1.29 10.18 -20.93
CA SER A 10 0.63 9.77 -19.70
C SER A 10 0.51 8.25 -19.57
N LYS A 11 0.76 7.50 -20.65
CA LYS A 11 0.53 6.06 -20.73
C LYS A 11 -0.91 5.69 -20.42
N ALA A 12 -1.84 6.56 -20.74
CA ALA A 12 -3.27 6.36 -20.52
C ALA A 12 -3.94 5.90 -21.80
N ILE A 13 -4.98 5.08 -21.64
CA ILE A 13 -5.85 4.64 -22.73
C ILE A 13 -7.20 5.33 -22.54
N TYR A 14 -7.69 5.90 -23.64
CA TYR A 14 -9.00 6.55 -23.70
C TYR A 14 -9.89 5.82 -24.67
N ILE A 15 -11.16 5.73 -24.35
CA ILE A 15 -12.17 5.20 -25.25
C ILE A 15 -13.26 6.24 -25.51
N ASN A 16 -13.82 6.17 -26.69
CA ASN A 16 -15.00 6.94 -27.06
C ASN A 16 -15.94 6.04 -27.86
N SER A 17 -17.17 6.02 -27.49
CA SER A 17 -18.20 5.16 -28.12
C SER A 17 -19.28 6.00 -28.76
N LYS A 18 -19.76 5.53 -29.89
CA LYS A 18 -20.90 6.13 -30.59
C LYS A 18 -22.17 5.32 -30.28
N VAL A 19 -23.14 5.96 -29.69
CA VAL A 19 -24.43 5.35 -29.32
C VAL A 19 -25.55 6.15 -29.98
N ASN A 20 -26.41 5.48 -30.72
CA ASN A 20 -27.53 6.10 -31.44
C ASN A 20 -27.10 7.30 -32.31
N GLY A 21 -25.96 7.19 -32.98
CA GLY A 21 -25.42 8.23 -33.84
C GLY A 21 -24.66 9.36 -33.14
N PHE A 22 -24.54 9.33 -31.82
CA PHE A 22 -23.86 10.36 -31.03
C PHE A 22 -22.62 9.82 -30.33
N TRP A 23 -21.52 10.56 -30.43
CA TRP A 23 -20.32 10.27 -29.67
C TRP A 23 -20.52 10.68 -28.20
N GLN A 24 -20.14 9.78 -27.28
CA GLN A 24 -20.36 9.94 -25.84
C GLN A 24 -19.26 10.75 -25.15
N GLY A 25 -18.18 11.09 -25.87
CA GLY A 25 -17.02 11.74 -25.30
C GLY A 25 -15.94 10.75 -24.89
N TRP A 26 -14.73 11.26 -24.74
CA TRP A 26 -13.57 10.45 -24.34
C TRP A 26 -13.61 10.14 -22.86
N THR A 27 -13.45 8.88 -22.53
CA THR A 27 -13.36 8.40 -21.15
C THR A 27 -12.03 7.69 -20.97
N GLN A 28 -11.29 8.05 -19.95
CA GLN A 28 -10.05 7.36 -19.61
C GLN A 28 -10.39 6.01 -18.98
N LEU A 29 -9.77 4.95 -19.53
CA LEU A 29 -9.78 3.65 -18.89
C LEU A 29 -8.89 3.71 -17.66
N GLN A 30 -9.46 3.41 -16.50
CA GLN A 30 -8.72 3.39 -15.25
C GLN A 30 -8.11 2.02 -15.03
N PHE A 31 -6.78 1.98 -15.03
CA PHE A 31 -6.01 0.81 -14.66
C PHE A 31 -5.46 0.99 -13.25
N ALA A 32 -5.16 -0.11 -12.59
CA ALA A 32 -4.44 -0.06 -11.34
C ALA A 32 -3.05 0.56 -11.56
N ASN A 33 -2.72 1.59 -10.79
CA ASN A 33 -1.37 2.15 -10.78
C ASN A 33 -0.49 1.27 -9.90
N ARG A 34 0.64 0.83 -10.44
CA ARG A 34 1.57 -0.04 -9.75
C ARG A 34 2.93 0.64 -9.62
N PHE A 35 3.43 0.68 -8.39
CA PHE A 35 4.70 1.30 -8.08
C PHE A 35 5.54 0.35 -7.23
N ASN A 36 6.83 0.25 -7.53
CA ASN A 36 7.85 -0.30 -6.64
C ASN A 36 8.56 0.87 -6.00
N ASP A 37 8.01 1.41 -4.92
CA ASP A 37 8.45 2.64 -4.32
C ASP A 37 8.16 2.61 -2.83
N ALA A 38 9.14 2.98 -2.03
CA ALA A 38 9.00 3.16 -0.59
C ALA A 38 8.28 4.46 -0.22
N SER A 39 8.04 5.35 -1.17
CA SER A 39 7.47 6.67 -0.91
C SER A 39 6.07 6.69 -0.29
N PRO A 40 5.20 5.68 -0.48
CA PRO A 40 3.90 5.67 0.19
C PRO A 40 4.00 5.44 1.70
N ILE A 41 5.15 4.97 2.20
CA ILE A 41 5.39 4.75 3.62
C ILE A 41 6.50 5.72 4.05
N LEU A 42 6.13 6.74 4.80
CA LEU A 42 7.02 7.86 5.05
C LEU A 42 7.99 7.61 6.20
N THR A 43 7.56 6.99 7.29
CA THR A 43 8.36 6.93 8.52
C THR A 43 8.04 5.69 9.35
N PRO A 44 9.03 5.00 9.89
CA PRO A 44 10.44 5.03 9.51
C PRO A 44 10.71 4.18 8.25
N ASN A 45 11.43 4.71 7.30
CA ASN A 45 11.70 3.99 6.05
C ASN A 45 12.81 2.95 6.15
N GLU A 46 13.68 3.07 7.15
CA GLU A 46 14.79 2.14 7.34
C GLU A 46 14.37 0.71 7.66
N LEU A 47 13.13 0.52 8.11
CA LEU A 47 12.58 -0.82 8.36
C LEU A 47 12.05 -1.46 7.09
N LEU A 48 11.75 -0.67 6.09
CA LEU A 48 11.10 -1.10 4.86
C LEU A 48 12.14 -1.60 3.85
N GLU A 49 11.96 -2.82 3.36
CA GLU A 49 12.76 -3.38 2.28
C GLU A 49 12.23 -2.92 0.92
N TRP A 50 10.94 -3.10 0.70
CA TRP A 50 10.26 -2.61 -0.49
C TRP A 50 8.75 -2.47 -0.24
N ALA A 51 8.12 -1.66 -1.06
CA ALA A 51 6.67 -1.51 -1.10
C ALA A 51 6.19 -1.43 -2.54
N ARG A 52 5.03 -2.01 -2.78
CA ARG A 52 4.33 -1.91 -4.05
C ARG A 52 2.89 -1.52 -3.76
N ILE A 53 2.39 -0.56 -4.50
CA ILE A 53 1.01 -0.09 -4.35
C ILE A 53 0.24 -0.24 -5.65
N GLU A 54 -1.04 -0.48 -5.49
CA GLU A 54 -2.01 -0.39 -6.57
C GLU A 54 -3.15 0.51 -6.08
N SER A 55 -3.50 1.50 -6.87
CA SER A 55 -4.63 2.39 -6.57
C SER A 55 -5.56 2.41 -7.75
N ARG A 56 -6.85 2.15 -7.49
CA ARG A 56 -7.87 2.10 -8.53
C ARG A 56 -9.22 2.48 -7.96
N SER A 57 -9.81 3.55 -8.51
CA SER A 57 -11.21 3.94 -8.22
C SER A 57 -11.54 4.00 -6.72
N GLY A 58 -10.68 4.64 -5.92
CA GLY A 58 -10.90 4.76 -4.48
C GLY A 58 -10.53 3.54 -3.67
N VAL A 59 -9.95 2.51 -4.29
CA VAL A 59 -9.44 1.32 -3.61
C VAL A 59 -7.93 1.32 -3.68
N PHE A 60 -7.29 1.11 -2.54
CA PHE A 60 -5.85 1.07 -2.39
C PHE A 60 -5.41 -0.31 -1.91
N SER A 61 -4.41 -0.87 -2.57
CA SER A 61 -3.76 -2.11 -2.16
C SER A 61 -2.29 -1.86 -1.90
N LEU A 62 -1.82 -2.30 -0.74
CA LEU A 62 -0.43 -2.18 -0.33
C LEU A 62 0.16 -3.57 -0.15
N PHE A 63 1.29 -3.81 -0.80
CA PHE A 63 2.14 -4.96 -0.57
C PHE A 63 3.49 -4.43 -0.12
N ALA A 64 3.96 -4.82 1.04
CA ALA A 64 5.22 -4.34 1.55
C ALA A 64 5.96 -5.43 2.30
N ARG A 65 7.27 -5.35 2.26
CA ARG A 65 8.16 -6.21 3.03
C ARG A 65 9.00 -5.36 3.94
N PHE A 66 8.99 -5.70 5.22
CA PHE A 66 9.88 -5.15 6.24
C PHE A 66 10.85 -6.25 6.60
N ALA A 67 12.11 -6.04 6.30
CA ALA A 67 13.11 -7.09 6.53
C ALA A 67 14.49 -6.53 6.79
N ASN A 68 15.21 -7.15 7.71
CA ASN A 68 16.65 -6.97 7.87
C ASN A 68 17.22 -8.23 8.51
N TYR A 69 18.16 -8.87 7.82
CA TYR A 69 18.88 -10.05 8.29
C TYR A 69 20.31 -9.73 8.75
N GLN A 70 20.74 -8.48 8.63
CA GLN A 70 22.10 -8.06 8.97
C GLN A 70 22.17 -7.30 10.28
N THR A 71 21.14 -6.53 10.58
CA THR A 71 21.06 -5.70 11.78
C THR A 71 19.77 -5.97 12.52
N GLN A 72 19.87 -6.23 13.82
CA GLN A 72 18.67 -6.36 14.67
C GLN A 72 18.08 -4.99 14.95
N HIS A 73 16.77 -4.95 15.10
CA HIS A 73 16.03 -3.77 15.51
C HIS A 73 15.28 -4.04 16.81
N THR A 74 15.25 -3.04 17.68
CA THR A 74 14.48 -3.11 18.93
C THR A 74 13.10 -2.51 18.70
N PHE A 75 12.08 -3.37 18.79
CA PHE A 75 10.68 -2.98 18.72
C PHE A 75 10.10 -2.87 20.12
N ALA A 76 9.27 -1.87 20.36
CA ALA A 76 8.45 -1.76 21.54
C ALA A 76 6.98 -1.86 21.17
N GLU A 77 6.13 -2.25 22.13
CA GLU A 77 4.69 -2.33 21.93
C GLU A 77 4.12 -1.00 21.47
N GLY A 78 3.37 -1.03 20.35
CA GLY A 78 2.78 0.18 19.78
C GLY A 78 3.71 1.06 18.97
N ASP A 79 4.95 0.63 18.70
CA ASP A 79 5.88 1.38 17.87
C ASP A 79 5.32 1.64 16.48
N ILE A 80 5.61 2.84 15.97
CA ILE A 80 5.31 3.20 14.59
C ILE A 80 6.40 2.61 13.71
N ILE A 81 6.02 1.72 12.80
CA ILE A 81 6.94 1.12 11.83
C ILE A 81 6.86 1.77 10.46
N GLY A 82 5.88 2.62 10.25
CA GLY A 82 5.73 3.37 9.02
C GLY A 82 4.50 4.27 9.08
N ARG A 83 4.43 5.16 8.10
CA ARG A 83 3.25 6.02 7.91
C ARG A 83 2.96 6.17 6.44
N LEU A 84 1.72 5.97 6.07
CA LEU A 84 1.25 6.19 4.71
C LEU A 84 1.15 7.69 4.41
N LYS A 85 1.30 8.06 3.15
CA LYS A 85 1.02 9.42 2.69
C LYS A 85 -0.47 9.74 2.84
N PRO A 86 -0.85 11.02 3.02
CA PRO A 86 -2.24 11.41 3.23
C PRO A 86 -3.22 10.91 2.19
N GLU A 87 -2.80 10.82 0.93
CA GLU A 87 -3.62 10.31 -0.17
C GLU A 87 -4.01 8.83 -0.02
N TYR A 88 -3.33 8.10 0.88
CA TYR A 88 -3.56 6.67 1.12
C TYR A 88 -4.13 6.39 2.50
N TYR A 89 -4.60 7.40 3.20
CA TYR A 89 -5.24 7.18 4.50
C TYR A 89 -6.53 6.39 4.33
N PRO A 90 -6.79 5.41 5.20
CA PRO A 90 -8.06 4.69 5.18
C PRO A 90 -9.25 5.64 5.31
N LEU A 91 -10.29 5.40 4.51
CA LEU A 91 -11.48 6.25 4.52
C LEU A 91 -12.23 6.18 5.85
N SER A 92 -12.25 5.03 6.48
CA SER A 92 -12.96 4.82 7.74
C SER A 92 -12.12 4.01 8.70
N GLY A 93 -11.88 4.59 9.88
CA GLY A 93 -11.28 3.94 11.03
C GLY A 93 -9.98 3.19 10.78
N GLY A 94 -9.43 2.65 11.85
CA GLY A 94 -8.29 1.77 11.75
C GLY A 94 -8.70 0.32 11.59
N PHE A 95 -7.75 -0.52 11.16
CA PHE A 95 -7.99 -1.96 11.04
C PHE A 95 -6.71 -2.76 11.36
N PRO A 96 -6.87 -3.99 11.88
CA PRO A 96 -5.74 -4.85 12.18
C PRO A 96 -5.25 -5.60 10.94
N VAL A 97 -3.94 -5.87 10.91
CA VAL A 97 -3.31 -6.74 9.92
C VAL A 97 -2.42 -7.71 10.65
N ASN A 98 -2.66 -9.00 10.50
CA ASN A 98 -1.79 -10.02 11.07
C ASN A 98 -0.57 -10.22 10.20
N VAL A 99 0.60 -10.29 10.82
CA VAL A 99 1.86 -10.53 10.13
C VAL A 99 2.64 -11.65 10.80
N HIS A 100 3.37 -12.40 10.00
CA HIS A 100 4.24 -13.47 10.46
C HIS A 100 5.70 -13.06 10.26
N ASN A 101 6.50 -13.18 11.32
CA ASN A 101 7.93 -12.93 11.22
C ASN A 101 8.66 -14.20 10.85
N PHE A 102 9.22 -14.26 9.67
CA PHE A 102 9.91 -15.45 9.16
C PHE A 102 11.27 -15.71 9.82
N THR A 103 11.82 -14.74 10.56
CA THR A 103 13.09 -14.96 11.26
C THR A 103 12.94 -15.70 12.57
N ASN A 104 11.81 -15.59 13.26
CA ASN A 104 11.58 -16.21 14.56
C ASN A 104 10.30 -17.05 14.64
N GLY A 105 9.50 -17.09 13.58
CA GLY A 105 8.26 -17.86 13.51
C GLY A 105 7.11 -17.31 14.34
N GLN A 106 7.22 -16.10 14.89
CA GLN A 106 6.18 -15.48 15.70
C GLN A 106 5.24 -14.64 14.84
N ASN A 107 4.01 -14.49 15.34
CA ASN A 107 2.98 -13.65 14.72
C ASN A 107 2.78 -12.38 15.53
N TYR A 108 2.59 -11.28 14.82
CA TYR A 108 2.30 -9.97 15.41
C TYR A 108 1.09 -9.36 14.73
N MET A 109 0.53 -8.33 15.34
CA MET A 109 -0.53 -7.54 14.75
C MET A 109 -0.01 -6.13 14.42
N LEU A 110 -0.26 -5.71 13.21
CA LEU A 110 -0.12 -4.31 12.84
C LEU A 110 -1.48 -3.63 12.90
N TRP A 111 -1.50 -2.38 13.30
CA TRP A 111 -2.69 -1.55 13.27
C TRP A 111 -2.43 -0.38 12.34
N ILE A 112 -3.26 -0.23 11.32
CA ILE A 112 -3.24 0.91 10.40
C ILE A 112 -4.40 1.81 10.79
N ASN A 113 -4.11 3.03 11.21
CA ASN A 113 -5.15 3.96 11.65
C ASN A 113 -5.57 4.93 10.53
N GLU A 114 -6.59 5.73 10.80
CA GLU A 114 -7.14 6.71 9.87
C GLU A 114 -6.18 7.85 9.51
N GLU A 115 -5.12 8.03 10.28
CA GLU A 115 -4.05 9.00 10.01
C GLU A 115 -2.86 8.35 9.29
N GLY A 116 -3.00 7.09 8.87
CA GLY A 116 -2.00 6.35 8.12
C GLY A 116 -0.85 5.79 8.92
N TYR A 117 -0.86 5.88 10.25
CA TYR A 117 0.18 5.27 11.08
C TYR A 117 0.05 3.76 11.08
N ILE A 118 1.18 3.08 10.91
CA ILE A 118 1.29 1.63 11.01
C ILE A 118 2.05 1.33 12.30
N ARG A 119 1.35 0.74 13.27
CA ARG A 119 1.91 0.40 14.58
C ARG A 119 1.95 -1.10 14.76
N ILE A 120 2.96 -1.58 15.51
CA ILE A 120 3.12 -3.00 15.80
C ILE A 120 2.68 -3.30 17.23
N TYR A 121 1.91 -4.39 17.39
CA TYR A 121 1.38 -4.84 18.66
C TYR A 121 1.61 -6.34 18.84
N GLY A 122 1.54 -6.79 20.10
CA GLY A 122 1.78 -8.19 20.44
C GLY A 122 3.24 -8.56 20.51
N ILE A 123 4.13 -7.57 20.48
CA ILE A 123 5.56 -7.78 20.47
C ILE A 123 6.23 -7.56 21.82
N GLY A 124 5.58 -6.77 22.70
CA GLY A 124 6.19 -6.34 23.96
C GLY A 124 7.38 -5.44 23.72
N SER A 125 8.54 -5.84 24.22
CA SER A 125 9.83 -5.23 23.88
C SER A 125 10.76 -6.33 23.39
N GLN A 126 11.21 -6.25 22.16
CA GLN A 126 11.98 -7.31 21.54
C GLN A 126 13.01 -6.76 20.57
N THR A 127 14.26 -7.24 20.71
CA THR A 127 15.34 -6.96 19.75
C THR A 127 15.48 -8.19 18.86
N MET A 128 15.37 -8.01 17.56
CA MET A 128 15.33 -9.13 16.63
C MET A 128 15.74 -8.75 15.21
N PHE A 129 16.22 -9.74 14.46
CA PHE A 129 16.09 -9.70 13.02
C PHE A 129 14.63 -9.84 12.65
N TYR A 130 14.23 -9.29 11.52
CA TYR A 130 12.83 -9.33 11.13
C TYR A 130 12.67 -9.55 9.64
N ASP A 131 11.58 -10.19 9.27
CA ASP A 131 11.15 -10.39 7.89
C ASP A 131 9.65 -10.67 7.89
N PHE A 132 8.88 -9.65 7.61
CA PHE A 132 7.44 -9.80 7.51
C PHE A 132 6.84 -8.99 6.37
N TYR A 133 5.74 -9.49 5.85
CA TYR A 133 5.03 -8.94 4.70
C TYR A 133 3.69 -8.38 5.14
N ILE A 134 3.32 -7.25 4.55
CA ILE A 134 1.97 -6.69 4.63
C ILE A 134 1.30 -6.87 3.28
N SER A 135 0.05 -7.30 3.31
CA SER A 135 -0.82 -7.32 2.14
C SER A 135 -2.19 -6.83 2.59
N VAL A 136 -2.57 -5.63 2.20
CA VAL A 136 -3.83 -5.00 2.63
C VAL A 136 -4.51 -4.31 1.46
N THR A 137 -5.83 -4.29 1.50
CA THR A 137 -6.67 -3.56 0.55
C THR A 137 -7.78 -2.86 1.33
N TYR A 138 -7.98 -1.58 1.06
CA TYR A 138 -8.98 -0.77 1.74
C TYR A 138 -9.43 0.41 0.87
N GLU A 139 -10.52 1.03 1.27
CA GLU A 139 -11.03 2.24 0.61
C GLU A 139 -10.30 3.49 1.10
N ILE A 140 -10.02 4.38 0.16
CA ILE A 140 -9.36 5.67 0.42
C ILE A 140 -10.24 6.86 0.00
#